data_2caf03b2cb43179b2611f111907f5fc1
#
_entry.id   2caf03b2cb43179b2611f111907f5fc1
#
_cell.length_a   1.000
_cell.length_b   1.000
_cell.length_c   1.000
_cell.angle_alpha   90.00
_cell.angle_beta   90.00
_cell.angle_gamma   90.00
#
_symmetry.space_group_name_H-M   'P 1'
#
loop_
_entity.id
_entity.type
_entity.pdbx_description
1 polymer ?
#
loop_
_entity_poly.entity_id
_entity_poly.type
_entity_poly.pdbx_seq_one_letter_code
_entity_poly.pdbx_strand_id
1 'polypeptide(L)'
;MSQPIQISFHPGLPQQQRFVLSEARYPAYFGGINNGKTRGLTQRGIIHSLAHANNRGILCRRGYEELEQTTRATFFEVLGCNEVSAHDHPLVHKWNESKNWLRFINGSEVLFRHLQDERAIQKLLSLNIRWFGIDQAEEVAEAAWLTLIGRIGRVKEGPPPWGAIVGNPGGHDWIYRRYVANPNAKREGYDLYQARTTDSPYADKDYIADLYSKYPPHWVKRFIEGSWDVFIGQVFEEFDTNLHVIDPFPIPVDWRIGLGCDLGWNHPTAFVWGAKDFDGNLFIYDEVCESRRLPRWFADKLRSRGILDMEGRQLPIYGPHDAVNTTGPSGTNYHAEYLKAGIVLSAGNQ
;
A
#
# COMPACT_ATOMS: atom_id res chain seq x y z
N MET A 1 39.22 -21.64 -22.30
CA MET A 1 38.30 -21.56 -21.12
C MET A 1 38.02 -20.06 -20.92
N SER A 2 36.76 -19.67 -21.10
CA SER A 2 36.36 -18.28 -20.83
C SER A 2 36.51 -18.00 -19.30
N GLN A 3 37.10 -16.86 -18.96
CA GLN A 3 37.19 -16.45 -17.56
C GLN A 3 35.78 -16.36 -16.95
N PRO A 4 35.58 -16.76 -15.69
CA PRO A 4 34.28 -16.63 -15.04
C PRO A 4 33.90 -15.15 -14.96
N ILE A 5 32.68 -14.82 -15.39
CA ILE A 5 32.14 -13.47 -15.26
C ILE A 5 31.77 -13.25 -13.81
N GLN A 6 32.46 -12.31 -13.17
CA GLN A 6 32.19 -11.93 -11.80
C GLN A 6 31.36 -10.65 -11.78
N ILE A 7 30.16 -10.71 -11.18
CA ILE A 7 29.36 -9.50 -10.88
C ILE A 7 29.59 -9.14 -9.41
N SER A 8 30.07 -7.93 -9.18
CA SER A 8 30.21 -7.38 -7.84
C SER A 8 29.16 -6.30 -7.62
N PHE A 9 28.28 -6.53 -6.66
CA PHE A 9 27.35 -5.50 -6.21
C PHE A 9 27.96 -4.75 -5.04
N HIS A 10 28.13 -3.45 -5.20
CA HIS A 10 28.53 -2.62 -4.08
C HIS A 10 27.40 -2.61 -3.05
N PRO A 11 27.71 -2.93 -1.79
CA PRO A 11 26.74 -2.89 -0.75
C PRO A 11 26.26 -1.46 -0.55
N GLY A 12 24.94 -1.29 -0.59
CA GLY A 12 24.28 -0.07 -0.17
C GLY A 12 24.19 0.00 1.35
N LEU A 13 23.04 0.41 1.83
CA LEU A 13 22.71 0.39 3.26
C LEU A 13 22.72 -1.03 3.84
N PRO A 14 23.10 -1.22 5.12
CA PRO A 14 23.01 -2.52 5.79
C PRO A 14 21.63 -3.17 5.66
N GLN A 15 20.56 -2.39 5.75
CA GLN A 15 19.18 -2.89 5.59
C GLN A 15 18.89 -3.34 4.14
N GLN A 16 19.42 -2.62 3.15
CA GLN A 16 19.33 -3.03 1.75
C GLN A 16 20.03 -4.38 1.53
N GLN A 17 21.23 -4.58 2.09
CA GLN A 17 21.94 -5.84 2.00
C GLN A 17 21.15 -6.99 2.62
N ARG A 18 20.62 -6.78 3.84
CA ARG A 18 19.79 -7.78 4.52
C ARG A 18 18.56 -8.15 3.68
N PHE A 19 17.92 -7.16 3.06
CA PHE A 19 16.80 -7.38 2.15
C PHE A 19 17.23 -8.19 0.90
N VAL A 20 18.33 -7.83 0.26
CA VAL A 20 18.83 -8.52 -0.95
C VAL A 20 19.15 -9.99 -0.65
N LEU A 21 19.74 -10.27 0.50
CA LEU A 21 20.17 -11.61 0.93
C LEU A 21 19.11 -12.34 1.78
N SER A 22 17.94 -11.78 1.97
CA SER A 22 16.88 -12.36 2.81
C SER A 22 16.44 -13.74 2.31
N GLU A 23 16.31 -14.70 3.21
CA GLU A 23 15.74 -16.02 2.95
C GLU A 23 14.22 -16.06 3.16
N ALA A 24 13.62 -14.97 3.63
CA ALA A 24 12.19 -14.87 3.80
C ALA A 24 11.46 -15.08 2.47
N ARG A 25 10.29 -15.71 2.55
CA ARG A 25 9.45 -15.94 1.37
C ARG A 25 8.89 -14.66 0.80
N TYR A 26 8.60 -13.69 1.67
CA TYR A 26 8.03 -12.40 1.33
C TYR A 26 8.81 -11.26 2.00
N PRO A 27 10.05 -10.97 1.55
CA PRO A 27 10.79 -9.85 2.10
C PRO A 27 10.25 -8.53 1.56
N ALA A 28 10.26 -7.50 2.41
CA ALA A 28 9.86 -6.14 2.07
C ALA A 28 10.95 -5.13 2.47
N TYR A 29 11.22 -4.13 1.65
CA TYR A 29 12.13 -3.04 1.98
C TYR A 29 11.43 -1.70 1.81
N PHE A 30 11.12 -1.05 2.93
CA PHE A 30 10.39 0.21 3.00
C PHE A 30 11.22 1.29 3.69
N GLY A 31 10.84 2.54 3.49
CA GLY A 31 11.50 3.65 4.17
C GLY A 31 11.51 4.93 3.36
N GLY A 32 12.39 5.87 3.75
CA GLY A 32 12.52 7.17 3.09
C GLY A 32 12.96 7.09 1.64
N ILE A 33 12.99 8.23 0.96
CA ILE A 33 13.54 8.35 -0.41
C ILE A 33 15.07 8.16 -0.42
N ASN A 34 15.65 7.90 -1.57
CA ASN A 34 17.10 7.77 -1.80
C ASN A 34 17.84 6.73 -0.94
N ASN A 35 17.16 5.70 -0.47
CA ASN A 35 17.76 4.59 0.30
C ASN A 35 17.94 3.30 -0.52
N GLY A 36 17.90 3.38 -1.85
CA GLY A 36 18.26 2.29 -2.76
C GLY A 36 17.24 1.15 -2.84
N LYS A 37 15.96 1.39 -2.58
CA LYS A 37 14.88 0.38 -2.59
C LYS A 37 14.78 -0.35 -3.95
N THR A 38 14.58 0.39 -5.03
CA THR A 38 14.50 -0.15 -6.40
C THR A 38 15.78 -0.88 -6.79
N ARG A 39 16.94 -0.33 -6.42
CA ARG A 39 18.26 -0.95 -6.65
C ARG A 39 18.38 -2.30 -5.91
N GLY A 40 17.97 -2.36 -4.65
CA GLY A 40 17.95 -3.60 -3.88
C GLY A 40 17.03 -4.66 -4.46
N LEU A 41 15.84 -4.25 -4.93
CA LEU A 41 14.89 -5.16 -5.57
C LEU A 41 15.45 -5.76 -6.87
N THR A 42 16.05 -4.92 -7.72
CA THR A 42 16.64 -5.36 -8.98
C THR A 42 17.88 -6.22 -8.76
N GLN A 43 18.77 -5.88 -7.81
CA GLN A 43 19.90 -6.71 -7.39
C GLN A 43 19.45 -8.12 -6.98
N ARG A 44 18.42 -8.20 -6.09
CA ARG A 44 17.86 -9.48 -5.66
C ARG A 44 17.37 -10.31 -6.83
N GLY A 45 16.63 -9.70 -7.76
CA GLY A 45 16.12 -10.38 -8.96
C GLY A 45 17.21 -10.90 -9.88
N ILE A 46 18.26 -10.10 -10.11
CA ILE A 46 19.42 -10.47 -10.93
C ILE A 46 20.19 -11.63 -10.26
N ILE A 47 20.54 -11.50 -8.98
CA ILE A 47 21.27 -12.54 -8.24
C ILE A 47 20.51 -13.88 -8.31
N HIS A 48 19.21 -13.85 -8.02
CA HIS A 48 18.40 -15.06 -8.04
C HIS A 48 18.27 -15.67 -9.45
N SER A 49 18.17 -14.84 -10.49
CA SER A 49 18.10 -15.32 -11.87
C SER A 49 19.42 -15.95 -12.32
N LEU A 50 20.55 -15.39 -11.92
CA LEU A 50 21.88 -15.92 -12.31
C LEU A 50 22.28 -17.14 -11.48
N ALA A 51 21.91 -17.19 -10.20
CA ALA A 51 22.22 -18.33 -9.34
C ALA A 51 21.45 -19.61 -9.72
N HIS A 52 20.32 -19.49 -10.40
CA HIS A 52 19.42 -20.61 -10.70
C HIS A 52 19.06 -20.60 -12.19
N ALA A 53 19.57 -21.55 -12.94
CA ALA A 53 19.29 -21.68 -14.38
C ALA A 53 17.81 -21.94 -14.66
N ASN A 54 17.33 -21.50 -15.84
CA ASN A 54 15.95 -21.68 -16.32
C ASN A 54 14.87 -21.16 -15.36
N ASN A 55 15.23 -20.18 -14.56
CA ASN A 55 14.36 -19.54 -13.59
C ASN A 55 13.62 -18.35 -14.24
N ARG A 56 12.34 -18.20 -13.97
CA ARG A 56 11.54 -17.09 -14.51
C ARG A 56 11.01 -16.21 -13.39
N GLY A 57 11.30 -14.93 -13.49
CA GLY A 57 10.81 -13.94 -12.57
C GLY A 57 10.11 -12.76 -13.26
N ILE A 58 9.51 -11.90 -12.46
CA ILE A 58 8.82 -10.71 -12.93
C ILE A 58 9.11 -9.52 -12.03
N LEU A 59 9.44 -8.37 -12.61
CA LEU A 59 9.49 -7.09 -11.95
C LEU A 59 8.26 -6.25 -12.36
N CYS A 60 7.58 -5.73 -11.37
CA CYS A 60 6.33 -5.01 -11.55
C CYS A 60 6.39 -3.60 -10.97
N ARG A 61 5.60 -2.71 -11.57
CA ARG A 61 5.22 -1.41 -11.02
C ARG A 61 3.78 -1.10 -11.42
N ARG A 62 3.15 -0.10 -10.79
CA ARG A 62 1.78 0.27 -11.14
C ARG A 62 1.68 0.71 -12.59
N GLY A 63 2.34 1.81 -12.97
CA GLY A 63 2.29 2.39 -14.30
C GLY A 63 3.33 1.83 -15.25
N TYR A 64 3.04 1.88 -16.56
CA TYR A 64 3.95 1.40 -17.60
C TYR A 64 5.15 2.34 -17.77
N GLU A 65 4.90 3.64 -17.85
CA GLU A 65 5.96 4.64 -18.04
C GLU A 65 6.95 4.65 -16.88
N GLU A 66 6.43 4.62 -15.64
CA GLU A 66 7.27 4.58 -14.45
C GLU A 66 8.06 3.27 -14.35
N LEU A 67 7.47 2.13 -14.77
CA LEU A 67 8.19 0.87 -14.85
C LEU A 67 9.39 1.00 -15.81
N GLU A 68 9.17 1.59 -16.97
CA GLU A 68 10.19 1.80 -18.00
C GLU A 68 11.29 2.74 -17.52
N GLN A 69 10.91 3.94 -17.09
CA GLN A 69 11.84 5.01 -16.77
C GLN A 69 12.62 4.80 -15.48
N THR A 70 12.12 3.97 -14.56
CA THR A 70 12.73 3.79 -13.24
C THR A 70 13.13 2.35 -12.96
N THR A 71 12.19 1.43 -12.77
CA THR A 71 12.49 0.05 -12.35
C THR A 71 13.31 -0.71 -13.39
N ARG A 72 12.94 -0.61 -14.67
CA ARG A 72 13.65 -1.25 -15.78
C ARG A 72 14.99 -0.58 -16.04
N ALA A 73 15.05 0.74 -16.05
CA ALA A 73 16.29 1.48 -16.18
C ALA A 73 17.29 1.13 -15.06
N THR A 74 16.83 1.10 -13.80
CA THR A 74 17.65 0.67 -12.66
C THR A 74 18.10 -0.78 -12.78
N PHE A 75 17.28 -1.68 -13.32
CA PHE A 75 17.68 -3.07 -13.55
C PHE A 75 18.87 -3.15 -14.52
N PHE A 76 18.83 -2.42 -15.63
CA PHE A 76 19.94 -2.41 -16.58
C PHE A 76 21.20 -1.72 -16.01
N GLU A 77 21.03 -0.64 -15.26
CA GLU A 77 22.13 0.01 -14.54
C GLU A 77 22.81 -0.95 -13.56
N VAL A 78 22.03 -1.68 -12.77
CA VAL A 78 22.56 -2.69 -11.83
C VAL A 78 23.24 -3.85 -12.55
N LEU A 79 22.75 -4.21 -13.72
CA LEU A 79 23.40 -5.21 -14.57
C LEU A 79 24.71 -4.71 -15.17
N GLY A 80 24.96 -3.39 -15.18
CA GLY A 80 26.17 -2.75 -15.73
C GLY A 80 26.05 -2.38 -17.21
N CYS A 81 24.84 -2.20 -17.71
CA CYS A 81 24.54 -1.81 -19.08
C CYS A 81 23.34 -0.85 -19.14
N ASN A 82 22.94 -0.48 -20.34
CA ASN A 82 21.65 0.13 -20.63
C ASN A 82 20.86 -0.78 -21.60
N GLU A 83 19.65 -0.40 -21.96
CA GLU A 83 18.77 -1.21 -22.82
C GLU A 83 19.39 -1.48 -24.21
N VAL A 84 20.08 -0.49 -24.77
CA VAL A 84 20.75 -0.62 -26.08
C VAL A 84 21.93 -1.57 -26.00
N SER A 85 22.80 -1.36 -24.99
CA SER A 85 24.01 -2.19 -24.80
C SER A 85 23.74 -3.57 -24.21
N ALA A 86 22.50 -3.82 -23.71
CA ALA A 86 22.11 -5.10 -23.19
C ALA A 86 22.21 -6.24 -24.23
N HIS A 87 22.09 -5.94 -25.51
CA HIS A 87 22.22 -6.94 -26.58
C HIS A 87 23.65 -7.52 -26.67
N ASP A 88 24.65 -6.76 -26.29
CA ASP A 88 26.05 -7.16 -26.32
C ASP A 88 26.61 -7.54 -24.95
N HIS A 89 25.74 -7.50 -23.90
CA HIS A 89 26.17 -7.77 -22.54
C HIS A 89 26.45 -9.28 -22.35
N PRO A 90 27.60 -9.68 -21.78
CA PRO A 90 28.06 -11.07 -21.75
C PRO A 90 27.14 -12.04 -20.97
N LEU A 91 26.31 -11.54 -20.09
CA LEU A 91 25.33 -12.34 -19.33
C LEU A 91 23.95 -12.38 -19.98
N VAL A 92 23.69 -11.57 -21.00
CA VAL A 92 22.38 -11.47 -21.65
C VAL A 92 22.41 -12.32 -22.92
N HIS A 93 21.52 -13.28 -23.01
CA HIS A 93 21.30 -14.05 -24.23
C HIS A 93 20.40 -13.28 -25.19
N LYS A 94 19.36 -12.63 -24.67
CA LYS A 94 18.41 -11.87 -25.49
C LYS A 94 17.68 -10.82 -24.66
N TRP A 95 17.62 -9.60 -25.17
CA TRP A 95 16.69 -8.57 -24.76
C TRP A 95 15.58 -8.42 -25.81
N ASN A 96 14.33 -8.38 -25.39
CA ASN A 96 13.18 -8.16 -26.27
C ASN A 96 12.38 -6.95 -25.75
N GLU A 97 12.68 -5.78 -26.30
CA GLU A 97 12.09 -4.51 -25.93
C GLU A 97 10.56 -4.50 -26.13
N SER A 98 10.10 -4.96 -27.31
CA SER A 98 8.66 -4.92 -27.62
C SER A 98 7.79 -5.82 -26.72
N LYS A 99 8.37 -6.88 -26.17
CA LYS A 99 7.70 -7.80 -25.24
C LYS A 99 8.08 -7.59 -23.79
N ASN A 100 9.01 -6.65 -23.53
CA ASN A 100 9.50 -6.32 -22.19
C ASN A 100 9.95 -7.55 -21.39
N TRP A 101 10.93 -8.30 -21.92
CA TRP A 101 11.56 -9.40 -21.21
C TRP A 101 13.02 -9.58 -21.61
N LEU A 102 13.82 -10.02 -20.66
CA LEU A 102 15.23 -10.34 -20.83
C LEU A 102 15.47 -11.81 -20.51
N ARG A 103 16.31 -12.48 -21.31
CA ARG A 103 16.81 -13.83 -21.05
C ARG A 103 18.32 -13.78 -20.81
N PHE A 104 18.74 -14.38 -19.71
CA PHE A 104 20.15 -14.61 -19.40
C PHE A 104 20.72 -15.82 -20.15
N ILE A 105 22.06 -15.89 -20.23
CA ILE A 105 22.78 -17.02 -20.87
C ILE A 105 22.51 -18.37 -20.20
N ASN A 106 22.14 -18.40 -18.90
CA ASN A 106 21.74 -19.61 -18.16
C ASN A 106 20.28 -20.02 -18.40
N GLY A 107 19.59 -19.37 -19.34
CA GLY A 107 18.19 -19.64 -19.67
C GLY A 107 17.15 -18.97 -18.77
N SER A 108 17.56 -18.29 -17.71
CA SER A 108 16.63 -17.57 -16.83
C SER A 108 16.05 -16.34 -17.50
N GLU A 109 14.82 -16.00 -17.14
CA GLU A 109 14.08 -14.89 -17.74
C GLU A 109 13.58 -13.90 -16.69
N VAL A 110 13.65 -12.62 -17.02
CA VAL A 110 13.02 -11.52 -16.24
C VAL A 110 12.03 -10.82 -17.14
N LEU A 111 10.78 -10.78 -16.70
CA LEU A 111 9.71 -10.04 -17.36
C LEU A 111 9.47 -8.72 -16.63
N PHE A 112 9.14 -7.67 -17.39
CA PHE A 112 8.73 -6.37 -16.84
C PHE A 112 7.25 -6.15 -17.14
N ARG A 113 6.42 -5.92 -16.12
CA ARG A 113 4.97 -5.82 -16.26
C ARG A 113 4.41 -4.70 -15.39
N HIS A 114 3.45 -3.97 -15.93
CA HIS A 114 2.68 -2.99 -15.15
C HIS A 114 1.44 -3.63 -14.52
N LEU A 115 0.92 -3.00 -13.45
CA LEU A 115 -0.21 -3.47 -12.65
C LEU A 115 -1.33 -2.42 -12.59
N GLN A 116 -1.48 -1.64 -13.65
CA GLN A 116 -2.32 -0.44 -13.67
C GLN A 116 -3.82 -0.74 -13.56
N ASP A 117 -4.26 -1.82 -14.18
CA ASP A 117 -5.67 -2.18 -14.26
C ASP A 117 -5.91 -3.69 -14.10
N GLU A 118 -7.17 -4.07 -13.94
CA GLU A 118 -7.57 -5.48 -13.80
C GLU A 118 -7.15 -6.34 -15.01
N ARG A 119 -7.14 -5.79 -16.22
CA ARG A 119 -6.75 -6.52 -17.43
C ARG A 119 -5.25 -6.86 -17.42
N ALA A 120 -4.42 -5.91 -16.97
CA ALA A 120 -3.00 -6.15 -16.78
C ALA A 120 -2.76 -7.25 -15.74
N ILE A 121 -3.46 -7.19 -14.60
CA ILE A 121 -3.39 -8.19 -13.54
C ILE A 121 -3.88 -9.56 -14.04
N GLN A 122 -4.98 -9.63 -14.79
CA GLN A 122 -5.50 -10.88 -15.35
C GLN A 122 -4.50 -11.57 -16.30
N LYS A 123 -3.72 -10.82 -17.08
CA LYS A 123 -2.65 -11.40 -17.93
C LYS A 123 -1.58 -12.13 -17.12
N LEU A 124 -1.38 -11.76 -15.85
CA LEU A 124 -0.43 -12.46 -14.97
C LEU A 124 -0.92 -13.86 -14.58
N LEU A 125 -2.24 -14.11 -14.62
CA LEU A 125 -2.83 -15.39 -14.25
C LEU A 125 -2.36 -16.56 -15.12
N SER A 126 -1.89 -16.30 -16.33
CA SER A 126 -1.33 -17.30 -17.24
C SER A 126 0.17 -17.59 -17.03
N LEU A 127 0.86 -16.77 -16.23
CA LEU A 127 2.30 -16.90 -16.04
C LEU A 127 2.66 -17.96 -15.02
N ASN A 128 3.74 -18.69 -15.31
CA ASN A 128 4.43 -19.56 -14.38
C ASN A 128 5.75 -18.88 -14.00
N ILE A 129 5.83 -18.38 -12.79
CA ILE A 129 7.00 -17.66 -12.27
C ILE A 129 7.48 -18.31 -10.97
N ARG A 130 8.75 -18.10 -10.66
CA ARG A 130 9.36 -18.56 -9.39
C ARG A 130 9.55 -17.42 -8.42
N TRP A 131 9.66 -16.20 -8.93
CA TRP A 131 9.78 -15.01 -8.10
C TRP A 131 9.13 -13.80 -8.74
N PHE A 132 8.78 -12.85 -7.91
CA PHE A 132 8.34 -11.53 -8.36
C PHE A 132 8.84 -10.43 -7.43
N GLY A 133 8.98 -9.23 -8.00
CA GLY A 133 9.24 -7.99 -7.28
C GLY A 133 8.24 -6.91 -7.66
N ILE A 134 7.70 -6.19 -6.68
CA ILE A 134 6.86 -5.01 -6.92
C ILE A 134 7.59 -3.78 -6.40
N ASP A 135 7.86 -2.84 -7.29
CA ASP A 135 8.41 -1.53 -6.96
C ASP A 135 7.27 -0.54 -6.73
N GLN A 136 7.39 0.34 -5.73
CA GLN A 136 6.36 1.26 -5.24
C GLN A 136 5.05 0.52 -4.92
N ALA A 137 5.15 -0.50 -4.05
CA ALA A 137 4.04 -1.39 -3.75
C ALA A 137 2.86 -0.69 -3.07
N GLU A 138 3.08 0.48 -2.44
CA GLU A 138 2.03 1.33 -1.86
C GLU A 138 1.05 1.88 -2.91
N GLU A 139 1.45 1.90 -4.18
CA GLU A 139 0.59 2.31 -5.29
C GLU A 139 -0.27 1.15 -5.83
N VAL A 140 0.00 -0.08 -5.40
CA VAL A 140 -0.57 -1.30 -5.98
C VAL A 140 -1.63 -1.89 -5.06
N ALA A 141 -2.78 -2.28 -5.64
CA ALA A 141 -3.84 -2.93 -4.90
C ALA A 141 -3.43 -4.31 -4.37
N GLU A 142 -3.89 -4.68 -3.18
CA GLU A 142 -3.64 -5.99 -2.56
C GLU A 142 -4.02 -7.17 -3.47
N ALA A 143 -5.05 -7.02 -4.29
CA ALA A 143 -5.48 -8.04 -5.24
C ALA A 143 -4.37 -8.43 -6.24
N ALA A 144 -3.53 -7.49 -6.66
CA ALA A 144 -2.39 -7.78 -7.55
C ALA A 144 -1.32 -8.60 -6.81
N TRP A 145 -1.00 -8.24 -5.57
CA TRP A 145 -0.11 -9.00 -4.68
C TRP A 145 -0.59 -10.45 -4.51
N LEU A 146 -1.86 -10.65 -4.17
CA LEU A 146 -2.46 -11.97 -3.99
C LEU A 146 -2.44 -12.79 -5.31
N THR A 147 -2.66 -12.12 -6.44
CA THR A 147 -2.57 -12.76 -7.76
C THR A 147 -1.16 -13.29 -8.02
N LEU A 148 -0.13 -12.50 -7.75
CA LEU A 148 1.28 -12.91 -7.94
C LEU A 148 1.69 -14.04 -6.98
N ILE A 149 1.26 -13.98 -5.71
CA ILE A 149 1.45 -15.09 -4.76
C ILE A 149 0.89 -16.40 -5.32
N GLY A 150 -0.28 -16.36 -5.94
CA GLY A 150 -0.89 -17.53 -6.56
C GLY A 150 -0.15 -18.05 -7.81
N ARG A 151 0.87 -17.33 -8.31
CA ARG A 151 1.67 -17.72 -9.49
C ARG A 151 3.03 -18.30 -9.14
N ILE A 152 3.62 -17.91 -8.01
CA ILE A 152 4.87 -18.51 -7.53
C ILE A 152 4.60 -19.92 -6.99
N GLY A 153 5.52 -20.83 -7.23
CA GLY A 153 5.42 -22.21 -6.71
C GLY A 153 4.52 -23.16 -7.50
N ARG A 154 3.94 -22.73 -8.62
CA ARG A 154 3.24 -23.65 -9.55
C ARG A 154 4.20 -24.63 -10.25
N VAL A 155 5.43 -24.19 -10.47
CA VAL A 155 6.51 -25.06 -10.96
C VAL A 155 7.11 -25.76 -9.76
N LYS A 156 7.06 -27.09 -9.74
CA LYS A 156 7.53 -27.90 -8.59
C LYS A 156 9.05 -27.94 -8.49
N GLU A 157 9.74 -27.88 -9.63
CA GLU A 157 11.20 -27.96 -9.70
C GLU A 157 11.82 -26.54 -9.71
N GLY A 158 12.97 -26.39 -9.06
CA GLY A 158 13.75 -25.14 -9.01
C GLY A 158 13.89 -24.55 -7.61
N PRO A 159 14.46 -23.34 -7.51
CA PRO A 159 14.76 -22.69 -6.24
C PRO A 159 13.49 -22.36 -5.44
N PRO A 160 13.61 -22.14 -4.11
CA PRO A 160 12.48 -21.67 -3.29
C PRO A 160 11.82 -20.42 -3.90
N PRO A 161 10.49 -20.42 -4.02
CA PRO A 161 9.77 -19.27 -4.57
C PRO A 161 9.73 -18.12 -3.57
N TRP A 162 9.84 -16.87 -4.06
CA TRP A 162 9.71 -15.68 -3.24
C TRP A 162 8.98 -14.54 -3.97
N GLY A 163 8.37 -13.68 -3.18
CA GLY A 163 7.79 -12.43 -3.64
C GLY A 163 8.28 -11.26 -2.80
N ALA A 164 8.88 -10.25 -3.41
CA ALA A 164 9.39 -9.09 -2.70
C ALA A 164 8.65 -7.82 -3.07
N ILE A 165 8.56 -6.90 -2.12
CA ILE A 165 7.99 -5.57 -2.33
C ILE A 165 8.91 -4.49 -1.79
N VAL A 166 8.95 -3.36 -2.48
CA VAL A 166 9.66 -2.18 -2.01
C VAL A 166 8.82 -0.93 -2.23
N GLY A 167 8.99 0.07 -1.38
CA GLY A 167 8.25 1.31 -1.50
C GLY A 167 8.44 2.27 -0.33
N ASN A 168 7.61 3.30 -0.29
CA ASN A 168 7.50 4.20 0.85
C ASN A 168 6.28 3.79 1.70
N PRO A 169 6.30 4.00 3.02
CA PRO A 169 5.13 3.72 3.85
C PRO A 169 3.88 4.43 3.32
N GLY A 170 2.79 3.69 3.20
CA GLY A 170 1.50 4.18 2.69
C GLY A 170 0.46 4.44 3.78
N GLY A 171 0.89 4.51 5.05
CA GLY A 171 -0.02 4.51 6.19
C GLY A 171 -0.43 3.08 6.57
N HIS A 172 -1.57 2.93 7.23
CA HIS A 172 -2.06 1.63 7.71
C HIS A 172 -2.79 0.83 6.63
N ASP A 173 -2.20 0.73 5.44
CA ASP A 173 -2.71 0.00 4.27
C ASP A 173 -2.58 -1.54 4.41
N TRP A 174 -2.77 -2.27 3.30
CA TRP A 174 -2.63 -3.72 3.27
C TRP A 174 -1.20 -4.20 3.58
N ILE A 175 -0.17 -3.37 3.26
CA ILE A 175 1.23 -3.69 3.51
C ILE A 175 1.50 -3.60 5.02
N TYR A 176 1.06 -2.49 5.64
CA TYR A 176 1.14 -2.32 7.09
C TYR A 176 0.49 -3.48 7.83
N ARG A 177 -0.74 -3.86 7.45
CA ARG A 177 -1.46 -4.97 8.08
C ARG A 177 -0.72 -6.30 8.00
N ARG A 178 0.01 -6.57 6.90
CA ARG A 178 0.73 -7.83 6.72
C ARG A 178 2.11 -7.86 7.35
N TYR A 179 2.85 -6.77 7.29
CA TYR A 179 4.26 -6.72 7.66
C TYR A 179 4.53 -6.10 9.02
N VAL A 180 3.69 -5.16 9.46
CA VAL A 180 3.90 -4.40 10.70
C VAL A 180 2.92 -4.83 11.79
N ALA A 181 1.63 -4.77 11.52
CA ALA A 181 0.58 -5.06 12.50
C ALA A 181 0.34 -6.56 12.71
N ASN A 182 0.83 -7.44 11.83
CA ASN A 182 0.63 -8.88 11.93
C ASN A 182 1.62 -9.51 12.94
N PRO A 183 1.16 -10.00 14.10
CA PRO A 183 2.05 -10.61 15.09
C PRO A 183 2.70 -11.93 14.60
N ASN A 184 2.14 -12.56 13.58
CA ASN A 184 2.64 -13.79 12.96
C ASN A 184 3.45 -13.55 11.68
N ALA A 185 3.75 -12.31 11.31
CA ALA A 185 4.38 -11.96 10.05
C ALA A 185 5.59 -12.85 9.72
N LYS A 186 6.56 -12.96 10.62
CA LYS A 186 7.77 -13.78 10.41
C LYS A 186 7.46 -15.27 10.21
N ARG A 187 6.52 -15.80 10.97
CA ARG A 187 6.09 -17.22 10.85
C ARG A 187 5.43 -17.49 9.50
N GLU A 188 4.74 -16.50 8.95
CA GLU A 188 4.10 -16.56 7.64
C GLU A 188 5.06 -16.24 6.47
N GLY A 189 6.34 -15.98 6.78
CA GLY A 189 7.38 -15.70 5.81
C GLY A 189 7.48 -14.24 5.38
N TYR A 190 6.81 -13.33 6.07
CA TYR A 190 6.95 -11.88 5.88
C TYR A 190 8.10 -11.35 6.70
N ASP A 191 9.01 -10.60 6.09
CA ASP A 191 10.11 -9.93 6.80
C ASP A 191 10.28 -8.51 6.26
N LEU A 192 10.34 -7.54 7.17
CA LEU A 192 10.39 -6.12 6.87
C LEU A 192 11.76 -5.53 7.20
N TYR A 193 12.37 -4.90 6.22
CA TYR A 193 13.58 -4.11 6.33
C TYR A 193 13.22 -2.65 6.15
N GLN A 194 13.72 -1.78 7.04
CA GLN A 194 13.42 -0.35 6.99
C GLN A 194 14.70 0.48 7.06
N ALA A 195 14.71 1.60 6.33
CA ALA A 195 15.79 2.59 6.39
C ALA A 195 15.22 4.00 6.20
N ARG A 196 15.81 4.97 6.89
CA ARG A 196 15.53 6.39 6.72
C ARG A 196 16.36 6.94 5.57
N THR A 197 15.95 8.05 4.97
CA THR A 197 16.79 8.78 4.00
C THR A 197 18.12 9.19 4.62
N THR A 198 18.10 9.55 5.90
CA THR A 198 19.30 9.95 6.67
C THR A 198 20.30 8.82 6.90
N ASP A 199 19.90 7.58 6.76
CA ASP A 199 20.79 6.41 6.91
C ASP A 199 21.63 6.18 5.66
N SER A 200 21.30 6.85 4.54
CA SER A 200 22.01 6.70 3.27
C SER A 200 23.34 7.41 3.28
N PRO A 201 24.48 6.72 3.06
CA PRO A 201 25.77 7.35 2.95
C PRO A 201 25.92 8.19 1.66
N TYR A 202 24.99 8.04 0.73
CA TYR A 202 24.97 8.75 -0.55
C TYR A 202 24.04 9.97 -0.52
N ALA A 203 23.29 10.18 0.57
CA ALA A 203 22.41 11.33 0.69
C ALA A 203 23.23 12.56 1.12
N ASP A 204 23.19 13.61 0.32
CA ASP A 204 23.82 14.89 0.64
C ASP A 204 23.14 15.50 1.87
N LYS A 205 23.94 15.98 2.82
CA LYS A 205 23.43 16.61 4.04
C LYS A 205 22.67 17.91 3.78
N ASP A 206 23.13 18.70 2.82
CA ASP A 206 22.47 19.96 2.44
C ASP A 206 21.13 19.66 1.76
N TYR A 207 21.07 18.64 0.92
CA TYR A 207 19.81 18.15 0.34
C TYR A 207 18.83 17.69 1.41
N ILE A 208 19.29 16.92 2.40
CA ILE A 208 18.44 16.48 3.51
C ILE A 208 17.92 17.68 4.32
N ALA A 209 18.80 18.64 4.64
CA ALA A 209 18.41 19.87 5.36
C ALA A 209 17.35 20.67 4.58
N ASP A 210 17.52 20.76 3.28
CA ASP A 210 16.55 21.39 2.38
C ASP A 210 15.18 20.71 2.43
N LEU A 211 15.15 19.38 2.41
CA LEU A 211 13.90 18.61 2.52
C LEU A 211 13.18 18.88 3.85
N TYR A 212 13.91 18.87 4.97
CA TYR A 212 13.33 19.18 6.28
C TYR A 212 12.79 20.62 6.39
N SER A 213 13.42 21.58 5.71
CA SER A 213 13.02 23.00 5.76
C SER A 213 11.86 23.36 4.83
N LYS A 214 11.72 22.64 3.71
CA LYS A 214 10.80 23.00 2.62
C LYS A 214 9.50 22.18 2.60
N TYR A 215 9.51 21.00 3.21
CA TYR A 215 8.36 20.10 3.15
C TYR A 215 7.59 20.05 4.46
N PRO A 216 6.25 19.84 4.41
CA PRO A 216 5.42 19.73 5.60
C PRO A 216 5.84 18.55 6.50
N PRO A 217 5.62 18.62 7.83
CA PRO A 217 6.04 17.58 8.76
C PRO A 217 5.54 16.17 8.41
N HIS A 218 4.29 16.02 7.94
CA HIS A 218 3.74 14.73 7.53
C HIS A 218 4.49 14.13 6.34
N TRP A 219 4.89 14.97 5.36
CA TRP A 219 5.69 14.53 4.22
C TRP A 219 7.08 14.07 4.67
N VAL A 220 7.71 14.83 5.56
CA VAL A 220 9.02 14.48 6.16
C VAL A 220 8.95 13.15 6.90
N LYS A 221 7.97 12.97 7.77
CA LYS A 221 7.75 11.70 8.49
C LYS A 221 7.64 10.50 7.52
N ARG A 222 6.90 10.66 6.43
CA ARG A 222 6.69 9.60 5.44
C ARG A 222 7.91 9.34 4.58
N PHE A 223 8.40 10.38 3.91
CA PHE A 223 9.35 10.24 2.81
C PHE A 223 10.81 10.38 3.22
N ILE A 224 11.10 10.90 4.42
CA ILE A 224 12.46 10.98 4.95
C ILE A 224 12.65 9.98 6.08
N GLU A 225 11.75 9.97 7.06
CA GLU A 225 11.87 9.12 8.24
C GLU A 225 11.32 7.71 8.01
N GLY A 226 10.49 7.51 6.97
CA GLY A 226 9.91 6.20 6.64
C GLY A 226 8.88 5.73 7.66
N SER A 227 8.13 6.66 8.27
CA SER A 227 7.09 6.34 9.24
C SER A 227 5.83 5.77 8.59
N TRP A 228 5.23 4.76 9.22
CA TRP A 228 3.93 4.21 8.83
C TRP A 228 2.76 5.00 9.42
N ASP A 229 3.00 5.81 10.45
CA ASP A 229 1.98 6.57 11.14
C ASP A 229 1.66 7.89 10.43
N VAL A 230 1.63 7.85 9.10
CA VAL A 230 1.25 8.97 8.24
C VAL A 230 0.13 8.53 7.33
N PHE A 231 -1.03 9.08 7.51
CA PHE A 231 -2.20 8.75 6.69
C PHE A 231 -2.18 9.53 5.38
N ILE A 232 -2.18 8.81 4.25
CA ILE A 232 -2.37 9.42 2.94
C ILE A 232 -3.84 9.86 2.83
N GLY A 233 -4.04 11.13 2.50
CA GLY A 233 -5.38 11.70 2.42
C GLY A 233 -5.96 12.09 3.78
N GLN A 234 -5.11 12.30 4.78
CA GLN A 234 -5.52 12.90 6.04
C GLN A 234 -6.17 14.27 5.77
N VAL A 235 -7.45 14.38 6.09
CA VAL A 235 -8.22 15.61 5.88
C VAL A 235 -7.81 16.68 6.90
N PHE A 236 -7.44 16.25 8.11
CA PHE A 236 -6.97 17.11 9.19
C PHE A 236 -5.46 16.88 9.38
N GLU A 237 -4.66 17.74 8.77
CA GLU A 237 -3.18 17.63 8.83
C GLU A 237 -2.65 17.80 10.27
N GLU A 238 -3.37 18.54 11.09
CA GLU A 238 -3.06 18.81 12.49
C GLU A 238 -3.38 17.64 13.43
N PHE A 239 -4.02 16.57 12.94
CA PHE A 239 -4.36 15.42 13.78
C PHE A 239 -3.11 14.69 14.23
N ASP A 240 -2.86 14.70 15.54
CA ASP A 240 -1.79 13.99 16.21
C ASP A 240 -2.39 12.98 17.22
N THR A 241 -2.09 11.70 17.05
CA THR A 241 -2.61 10.65 17.92
C THR A 241 -2.23 10.82 19.38
N ASN A 242 -1.06 11.41 19.67
CA ASN A 242 -0.63 11.65 21.06
C ASN A 242 -1.38 12.81 21.73
N LEU A 243 -1.95 13.71 20.91
CA LEU A 243 -2.67 14.87 21.40
C LEU A 243 -4.18 14.68 21.35
N HIS A 244 -4.69 14.07 20.26
CA HIS A 244 -6.13 14.01 19.97
C HIS A 244 -6.78 12.66 20.30
N VAL A 245 -6.00 11.62 20.58
CA VAL A 245 -6.52 10.34 21.05
C VAL A 245 -6.32 10.26 22.56
N ILE A 246 -7.44 10.13 23.29
CA ILE A 246 -7.45 10.07 24.75
C ILE A 246 -7.95 8.69 25.21
N ASP A 247 -7.69 8.35 26.46
CA ASP A 247 -8.21 7.13 27.05
C ASP A 247 -9.74 7.14 27.08
N PRO A 248 -10.39 5.99 26.79
CA PRO A 248 -11.85 5.88 26.84
C PRO A 248 -12.41 6.24 28.22
N PHE A 249 -13.49 7.01 28.21
CA PHE A 249 -14.23 7.37 29.43
C PHE A 249 -15.73 7.29 29.17
N PRO A 250 -16.55 7.11 30.22
CA PRO A 250 -18.01 7.13 30.08
C PRO A 250 -18.50 8.52 29.65
N ILE A 251 -19.26 8.60 28.56
CA ILE A 251 -19.83 9.87 28.10
C ILE A 251 -20.88 10.34 29.11
N PRO A 252 -20.77 11.56 29.67
CA PRO A 252 -21.77 12.11 30.58
C PRO A 252 -23.14 12.25 29.92
N VAL A 253 -24.18 11.95 30.66
CA VAL A 253 -25.58 11.89 30.16
C VAL A 253 -26.15 13.24 29.74
N ASP A 254 -25.58 14.32 30.25
CA ASP A 254 -25.96 15.72 29.99
C ASP A 254 -25.22 16.33 28.78
N TRP A 255 -24.28 15.60 28.19
CA TRP A 255 -23.62 16.04 26.99
C TRP A 255 -24.52 15.88 25.76
N ARG A 256 -24.33 16.76 24.77
CA ARG A 256 -25.05 16.67 23.50
C ARG A 256 -24.42 15.58 22.64
N ILE A 257 -25.23 14.57 22.30
CA ILE A 257 -24.82 13.45 21.45
C ILE A 257 -25.52 13.56 20.11
N GLY A 258 -24.81 13.27 19.04
CA GLY A 258 -25.33 13.19 17.67
C GLY A 258 -24.46 12.34 16.79
N LEU A 259 -24.94 12.07 15.59
CA LEU A 259 -24.21 11.32 14.57
C LEU A 259 -23.97 12.19 13.34
N GLY A 260 -22.77 12.13 12.80
CA GLY A 260 -22.48 12.54 11.42
C GLY A 260 -22.57 11.34 10.49
N CYS A 261 -23.01 11.54 9.24
CA CYS A 261 -22.93 10.48 8.25
C CYS A 261 -22.47 11.01 6.88
N ASP A 262 -21.77 10.13 6.16
CA ASP A 262 -21.49 10.25 4.73
C ASP A 262 -22.00 9.00 4.02
N LEU A 263 -22.67 9.17 2.87
CA LEU A 263 -23.44 8.12 2.23
C LEU A 263 -22.81 7.72 0.90
N GLY A 264 -22.47 6.44 0.75
CA GLY A 264 -21.89 5.90 -0.45
C GLY A 264 -22.34 4.47 -0.74
N TRP A 265 -22.09 3.98 -1.94
CA TRP A 265 -22.27 2.58 -2.32
C TRP A 265 -20.95 1.90 -2.61
N ASN A 266 -20.22 2.37 -3.63
CA ASN A 266 -18.87 1.89 -3.92
C ASN A 266 -17.83 2.49 -2.96
N HIS A 267 -17.99 3.76 -2.61
CA HIS A 267 -17.33 4.36 -1.46
C HIS A 267 -18.08 3.93 -0.18
N PRO A 268 -17.40 3.83 0.96
CA PRO A 268 -18.06 3.43 2.20
C PRO A 268 -19.15 4.42 2.60
N THR A 269 -20.25 3.91 3.13
CA THR A 269 -21.13 4.70 3.99
C THR A 269 -20.54 4.69 5.39
N ALA A 270 -20.39 5.84 5.99
CA ALA A 270 -19.89 6.04 7.35
C ALA A 270 -20.93 6.70 8.25
N PHE A 271 -21.02 6.23 9.49
CA PHE A 271 -21.73 6.89 10.59
C PHE A 271 -20.74 7.03 11.75
N VAL A 272 -20.65 8.22 12.32
CA VAL A 272 -19.71 8.56 13.39
C VAL A 272 -20.46 9.19 14.54
N TRP A 273 -20.33 8.64 15.75
CA TRP A 273 -20.93 9.20 16.96
C TRP A 273 -20.03 10.26 17.57
N GLY A 274 -20.59 11.41 17.85
CA GLY A 274 -19.93 12.51 18.52
C GLY A 274 -20.68 12.97 19.76
N ALA A 275 -19.94 13.25 20.82
CA ALA A 275 -20.42 13.91 22.03
C ALA A 275 -19.74 15.26 22.19
N LYS A 276 -20.53 16.30 22.51
CA LYS A 276 -20.01 17.65 22.72
C LYS A 276 -20.20 18.06 24.17
N ASP A 277 -19.09 18.46 24.82
CA ASP A 277 -19.11 18.98 26.18
C ASP A 277 -19.59 20.43 26.25
N PHE A 278 -19.64 21.00 27.46
CA PHE A 278 -20.05 22.37 27.69
C PHE A 278 -18.99 23.42 27.29
N ASP A 279 -17.73 23.00 27.18
CA ASP A 279 -16.61 23.82 26.75
C ASP A 279 -16.47 23.87 25.22
N GLY A 280 -17.25 23.07 24.51
CA GLY A 280 -17.28 23.02 23.05
C GLY A 280 -16.38 21.97 22.45
N ASN A 281 -15.70 21.14 23.23
CA ASN A 281 -14.90 20.04 22.73
C ASN A 281 -15.80 18.94 22.15
N LEU A 282 -15.39 18.39 21.02
CA LEU A 282 -16.07 17.28 20.33
C LEU A 282 -15.30 15.99 20.52
N PHE A 283 -15.94 15.00 21.11
CA PHE A 283 -15.39 13.67 21.33
C PHE A 283 -16.02 12.68 20.37
N ILE A 284 -15.22 12.07 19.50
CA ILE A 284 -15.63 11.00 18.61
C ILE A 284 -15.38 9.67 19.35
N TYR A 285 -16.40 8.84 19.52
CA TYR A 285 -16.30 7.67 20.39
C TYR A 285 -16.75 6.35 19.78
N ASP A 286 -17.46 6.37 18.64
CA ASP A 286 -17.84 5.16 17.91
C ASP A 286 -18.02 5.45 16.43
N GLU A 287 -17.87 4.41 15.58
CA GLU A 287 -18.08 4.52 14.14
C GLU A 287 -18.65 3.21 13.54
N VAL A 288 -19.38 3.35 12.45
CA VAL A 288 -19.73 2.27 11.52
C VAL A 288 -19.39 2.71 10.12
N CYS A 289 -18.47 2.01 9.46
CA CYS A 289 -18.01 2.34 8.12
C CYS A 289 -17.96 1.08 7.25
N GLU A 290 -18.83 1.01 6.20
CA GLU A 290 -18.93 -0.16 5.33
C GLU A 290 -19.34 0.24 3.91
N SER A 291 -18.83 -0.50 2.91
CA SER A 291 -19.24 -0.36 1.51
C SER A 291 -20.23 -1.43 1.10
N ARG A 292 -21.05 -1.14 0.09
CA ARG A 292 -21.96 -2.10 -0.55
C ARG A 292 -22.94 -2.77 0.41
N ARG A 293 -23.40 -2.03 1.42
CA ARG A 293 -24.44 -2.44 2.36
C ARG A 293 -25.70 -1.64 2.12
N LEU A 294 -26.84 -2.31 2.20
CA LEU A 294 -28.15 -1.65 2.09
C LEU A 294 -28.46 -0.82 3.36
N PRO A 295 -29.24 0.26 3.25
CA PRO A 295 -29.65 1.10 4.38
C PRO A 295 -30.22 0.34 5.57
N ARG A 296 -30.94 -0.76 5.34
CA ARG A 296 -31.47 -1.62 6.41
C ARG A 296 -30.38 -2.23 7.28
N TRP A 297 -29.27 -2.65 6.68
CA TRP A 297 -28.13 -3.18 7.42
C TRP A 297 -27.53 -2.13 8.36
N PHE A 298 -27.35 -0.89 7.86
CA PHE A 298 -26.91 0.22 8.70
C PHE A 298 -27.91 0.51 9.82
N ALA A 299 -29.20 0.57 9.52
CA ALA A 299 -30.24 0.79 10.52
C ALA A 299 -30.17 -0.22 11.67
N ASP A 300 -29.96 -1.50 11.36
CA ASP A 300 -29.81 -2.55 12.37
C ASP A 300 -28.53 -2.35 13.20
N LYS A 301 -27.42 -1.95 12.58
CA LYS A 301 -26.17 -1.63 13.27
C LYS A 301 -26.28 -0.40 14.16
N LEU A 302 -26.89 0.66 13.68
CA LEU A 302 -27.12 1.88 14.45
C LEU A 302 -27.96 1.61 15.69
N ARG A 303 -29.05 0.83 15.56
CA ARG A 303 -29.89 0.44 16.71
C ARG A 303 -29.13 -0.39 17.72
N SER A 304 -28.29 -1.33 17.28
CA SER A 304 -27.50 -2.18 18.18
C SER A 304 -26.39 -1.43 18.92
N ARG A 305 -25.98 -0.24 18.45
CA ARG A 305 -24.92 0.59 19.04
C ARG A 305 -25.44 1.81 19.83
N GLY A 306 -26.74 1.96 19.94
CA GLY A 306 -27.34 3.06 20.69
C GLY A 306 -27.59 4.30 19.84
N ILE A 307 -28.71 4.27 19.12
CA ILE A 307 -29.22 5.40 18.33
C ILE A 307 -30.33 6.16 19.04
N LEU A 308 -30.81 5.66 20.16
CA LEU A 308 -31.89 6.26 20.91
C LEU A 308 -31.36 6.98 22.17
N ASP A 309 -31.91 8.15 22.48
CA ASP A 309 -31.68 8.81 23.74
C ASP A 309 -32.40 8.13 24.92
N MET A 310 -32.26 8.68 26.12
CA MET A 310 -32.89 8.12 27.35
C MET A 310 -34.42 8.14 27.30
N GLU A 311 -35.02 9.01 26.49
CA GLU A 311 -36.48 9.08 26.28
C GLU A 311 -36.93 8.22 25.08
N GLY A 312 -36.05 7.43 24.48
CA GLY A 312 -36.35 6.56 23.35
C GLY A 312 -36.51 7.28 22.01
N ARG A 313 -36.07 8.54 21.91
CA ARG A 313 -36.09 9.30 20.66
C ARG A 313 -34.78 9.05 19.90
N GLN A 314 -34.86 9.04 18.56
CA GLN A 314 -33.66 8.92 17.74
C GLN A 314 -32.73 10.12 17.96
N LEU A 315 -31.44 9.84 18.19
CA LEU A 315 -30.38 10.84 18.19
C LEU A 315 -30.35 11.57 16.85
N PRO A 316 -30.01 12.87 16.81
CA PRO A 316 -29.88 13.60 15.56
C PRO A 316 -28.78 12.98 14.70
N ILE A 317 -29.11 12.69 13.43
CA ILE A 317 -28.15 12.19 12.43
C ILE A 317 -28.02 13.25 11.33
N TYR A 318 -26.85 13.84 11.24
CA TYR A 318 -26.55 14.88 10.27
C TYR A 318 -25.91 14.24 9.05
N GLY A 319 -26.61 14.29 7.93
CA GLY A 319 -26.17 13.74 6.65
C GLY A 319 -25.81 14.82 5.63
N PRO A 320 -25.25 14.39 4.48
CA PRO A 320 -24.95 15.30 3.38
C PRO A 320 -26.24 15.93 2.86
N HIS A 321 -26.19 17.23 2.52
CA HIS A 321 -27.35 17.99 2.04
C HIS A 321 -27.89 17.48 0.69
N ASP A 322 -27.09 16.79 -0.08
CA ASP A 322 -27.45 16.19 -1.36
C ASP A 322 -28.03 14.76 -1.25
N ALA A 323 -28.18 14.22 -0.05
CA ALA A 323 -28.78 12.90 0.17
C ALA A 323 -30.20 12.75 -0.39
N VAL A 324 -30.92 13.85 -0.56
CA VAL A 324 -32.23 13.91 -1.21
C VAL A 324 -32.17 13.85 -2.73
N ASN A 325 -31.03 14.21 -3.33
CA ASN A 325 -30.82 14.27 -4.77
C ASN A 325 -29.99 13.11 -5.31
N THR A 326 -29.17 12.47 -4.46
CA THR A 326 -28.28 11.39 -4.85
C THR A 326 -29.02 10.05 -4.83
N THR A 327 -28.96 9.33 -5.94
CA THR A 327 -29.60 8.03 -6.09
C THR A 327 -28.89 6.96 -5.27
N GLY A 328 -29.63 6.30 -4.39
CA GLY A 328 -29.16 5.19 -3.60
C GLY A 328 -29.20 3.85 -4.36
N PRO A 329 -28.78 2.74 -3.71
CA PRO A 329 -28.62 1.44 -4.34
C PRO A 329 -29.94 0.81 -4.84
N SER A 330 -31.11 1.23 -4.34
CA SER A 330 -32.42 0.75 -4.82
C SER A 330 -33.03 1.57 -5.96
N GLY A 331 -32.33 2.59 -6.45
CA GLY A 331 -32.81 3.49 -7.51
C GLY A 331 -33.68 4.64 -7.00
N THR A 332 -33.85 4.79 -5.68
CA THR A 332 -34.47 5.95 -5.03
C THR A 332 -33.36 6.78 -4.35
N ASN A 333 -33.70 7.98 -3.83
CA ASN A 333 -32.69 8.75 -3.13
C ASN A 333 -32.34 8.16 -1.74
N TYR A 334 -31.13 8.41 -1.25
CA TYR A 334 -30.66 7.89 0.04
C TYR A 334 -31.55 8.28 1.19
N HIS A 335 -32.03 9.52 1.26
CA HIS A 335 -32.92 9.96 2.34
C HIS A 335 -34.19 9.10 2.41
N ALA A 336 -34.84 8.82 1.28
CA ALA A 336 -36.03 7.97 1.23
C ALA A 336 -35.72 6.50 1.60
N GLU A 337 -34.56 5.98 1.21
CA GLU A 337 -34.16 4.61 1.56
C GLU A 337 -33.90 4.45 3.07
N TYR A 338 -33.21 5.40 3.70
CA TYR A 338 -32.98 5.39 5.14
C TYR A 338 -34.27 5.61 5.93
N LEU A 339 -35.15 6.50 5.47
CA LEU A 339 -36.47 6.68 6.08
C LEU A 339 -37.29 5.40 6.06
N LYS A 340 -37.31 4.66 4.95
CA LYS A 340 -37.95 3.33 4.84
C LYS A 340 -37.32 2.31 5.80
N ALA A 341 -36.04 2.42 6.10
CA ALA A 341 -35.36 1.61 7.09
C ALA A 341 -35.60 2.07 8.54
N GLY A 342 -36.39 3.13 8.74
CA GLY A 342 -36.72 3.71 10.02
C GLY A 342 -35.61 4.58 10.62
N ILE A 343 -34.81 5.23 9.78
CA ILE A 343 -33.76 6.18 10.15
C ILE A 343 -34.07 7.53 9.52
N VAL A 344 -34.17 8.54 10.36
CA VAL A 344 -34.38 9.93 9.93
C VAL A 344 -33.03 10.63 9.82
N LEU A 345 -32.71 11.10 8.62
CA LEU A 345 -31.53 11.92 8.38
C LEU A 345 -31.94 13.39 8.39
N SER A 346 -31.21 14.21 9.15
CA SER A 346 -31.33 15.66 9.16
C SER A 346 -30.31 16.26 8.20
N ALA A 347 -30.71 17.25 7.41
CA ALA A 347 -29.74 18.01 6.61
C ALA A 347 -28.79 18.73 7.56
N GLY A 348 -27.49 18.55 7.38
CA GLY A 348 -26.49 19.35 8.09
C GLY A 348 -26.66 20.82 7.71
N ASN A 349 -26.74 21.71 8.67
CA ASN A 349 -26.64 23.14 8.40
C ASN A 349 -25.19 23.42 7.99
N GLN A 350 -25.02 24.17 6.90
CA GLN A 350 -23.72 24.74 6.49
C GLN A 350 -23.18 25.70 7.51
#